data_975cffaa510f786cedef195b2fb0633a
#
_entry.id   975cffaa510f786cedef195b2fb0633a
#
_cell.length_a   1.000
_cell.length_b   1.000
_cell.length_c   1.000
_cell.angle_alpha   90.00
_cell.angle_beta   90.00
_cell.angle_gamma   90.00
#
_symmetry.space_group_name_H-M   'P 1'
#
loop_
_entity.id
_entity.type
_entity.pdbx_description
1 polymer ?
#
loop_
_entity_poly.entity_id
_entity_poly.type
_entity_poly.pdbx_seq_one_letter_code
_entity_poly.pdbx_strand_id
1 'polypeptide(L)'
;MALDAARPAQEKVKYARRVSVLVAFSVTPLGVGEGVGEIVADAVRVVRESGLPNKTDSMFTVIEGDTWAEVMAVVQRAVEAVAARAPRVSTVIKADWRAGAADAMTQKVASVERYLSDG
;
A
#
# COMPACT_ATOMS: atom_id res chain seq x y z
N MET A 1 -13.19 0.45 -22.83
CA MET A 1 -12.16 -0.28 -23.57
C MET A 1 -12.81 -1.36 -24.41
N ALA A 2 -12.42 -1.44 -25.68
CA ALA A 2 -13.00 -2.41 -26.62
C ALA A 2 -12.81 -3.87 -26.17
N LEU A 3 -11.66 -4.21 -25.62
CA LEU A 3 -11.38 -5.55 -25.12
C LEU A 3 -12.33 -5.98 -24.00
N ASP A 4 -12.65 -5.06 -23.11
CA ASP A 4 -13.54 -5.36 -21.99
C ASP A 4 -14.99 -5.54 -22.47
N ALA A 5 -15.41 -4.74 -23.45
CA ALA A 5 -16.76 -4.87 -24.03
C ALA A 5 -16.97 -6.21 -24.73
N ALA A 6 -15.90 -6.84 -25.26
CA ALA A 6 -15.99 -8.11 -25.97
C ALA A 6 -15.97 -9.34 -25.03
N ARG A 7 -15.72 -9.17 -23.74
CA ARG A 7 -15.65 -10.29 -22.80
C ARG A 7 -17.03 -10.78 -22.39
N PRO A 8 -17.20 -12.10 -22.18
CA PRO A 8 -18.42 -12.62 -21.59
C PRO A 8 -18.68 -12.03 -20.20
N ALA A 9 -19.96 -11.94 -19.83
CA ALA A 9 -20.36 -11.37 -18.54
C ALA A 9 -19.69 -12.06 -17.34
N GLN A 10 -19.56 -13.38 -17.40
CA GLN A 10 -18.92 -14.15 -16.32
C GLN A 10 -17.46 -13.77 -16.13
N GLU A 11 -16.73 -13.54 -17.22
CA GLU A 11 -15.34 -13.13 -17.14
C GLU A 11 -15.19 -11.72 -16.56
N LYS A 12 -16.09 -10.81 -16.97
CA LYS A 12 -16.09 -9.45 -16.41
C LYS A 12 -16.32 -9.47 -14.90
N VAL A 13 -17.27 -10.24 -14.43
CA VAL A 13 -17.55 -10.38 -13.01
C VAL A 13 -16.34 -10.98 -12.29
N LYS A 14 -15.72 -12.01 -12.84
CA LYS A 14 -14.56 -12.67 -12.27
C LYS A 14 -13.39 -11.71 -12.09
N TYR A 15 -13.06 -10.90 -13.10
CA TYR A 15 -11.95 -9.97 -13.05
C TYR A 15 -12.25 -8.72 -12.21
N ALA A 16 -13.52 -8.29 -12.16
CA ALA A 16 -13.91 -7.12 -11.37
C ALA A 16 -14.10 -7.44 -9.89
N ARG A 17 -14.26 -8.72 -9.54
CA ARG A 17 -14.73 -9.12 -8.22
C ARG A 17 -13.75 -8.80 -7.11
N ARG A 18 -12.48 -9.15 -7.26
CA ARG A 18 -11.46 -8.93 -6.26
C ARG A 18 -10.13 -8.63 -6.88
N VAL A 19 -9.54 -7.58 -6.36
CA VAL A 19 -8.14 -7.23 -6.61
C VAL A 19 -7.55 -6.87 -5.27
N SER A 20 -6.37 -7.36 -4.99
CA SER A 20 -5.59 -6.87 -3.88
C SER A 20 -4.47 -6.01 -4.42
N VAL A 21 -4.39 -4.77 -3.96
CA VAL A 21 -3.26 -3.89 -4.19
C VAL A 21 -2.54 -3.72 -2.87
N LEU A 22 -1.39 -4.35 -2.75
CA LEU A 22 -0.56 -4.31 -1.55
C LEU A 22 0.64 -3.42 -1.85
N VAL A 23 0.83 -2.39 -1.03
CA VAL A 23 1.94 -1.45 -1.22
C VAL A 23 2.73 -1.33 0.07
N ALA A 24 4.05 -1.52 -0.05
CA ALA A 24 4.99 -1.18 1.01
C ALA A 24 5.71 0.09 0.58
N PHE A 25 5.74 1.10 1.45
CA PHE A 25 6.41 2.34 1.09
C PHE A 25 7.13 2.94 2.29
N SER A 26 8.15 3.73 1.99
CA SER A 26 8.85 4.55 2.97
C SER A 26 8.82 5.99 2.52
N VAL A 27 8.82 6.91 3.48
CA VAL A 27 8.83 8.34 3.22
C VAL A 27 9.93 8.95 4.09
N THR A 28 10.99 9.42 3.46
CA THR A 28 12.14 9.95 4.18
C THR A 28 12.28 11.44 3.92
N PRO A 29 12.04 12.30 4.93
CA PRO A 29 12.31 13.72 4.79
C PRO A 29 13.81 13.98 4.81
N LEU A 30 14.28 14.82 3.90
CA LEU A 30 15.67 15.22 3.81
C LEU A 30 15.81 16.72 4.03
N GLY A 31 16.89 17.13 4.67
CA GLY A 31 17.14 18.55 4.93
C GLY A 31 16.38 19.10 6.13
N VAL A 32 15.97 18.25 7.06
CA VAL A 32 15.18 18.65 8.24
C VAL A 32 15.90 18.49 9.57
N GLY A 33 17.17 18.05 9.57
CA GLY A 33 17.90 17.83 10.81
C GLY A 33 17.36 16.65 11.61
N GLU A 34 17.16 16.83 12.90
CA GLU A 34 16.82 15.74 13.82
C GLU A 34 15.31 15.45 13.96
N GLY A 35 14.45 16.26 13.34
CA GLY A 35 13.00 16.13 13.48
C GLY A 35 12.34 15.07 12.60
N VAL A 36 13.08 14.05 12.15
CA VAL A 36 12.62 13.07 11.17
C VAL A 36 11.43 12.28 11.68
N GLY A 37 11.50 11.76 12.90
CA GLY A 37 10.44 10.93 13.45
C GLY A 37 9.11 11.66 13.59
N GLU A 38 9.15 12.92 14.00
CA GLU A 38 7.95 13.75 14.12
C GLU A 38 7.29 13.98 12.76
N ILE A 39 8.09 14.26 11.75
CA ILE A 39 7.59 14.50 10.39
C ILE A 39 7.04 13.20 9.78
N VAL A 40 7.74 12.08 9.94
CA VAL A 40 7.29 10.77 9.45
C VAL A 40 5.97 10.37 10.11
N ALA A 41 5.77 10.76 11.38
CA ALA A 41 4.51 10.48 12.07
C ALA A 41 3.30 11.08 11.34
N ASP A 42 3.47 12.20 10.65
CA ASP A 42 2.38 12.80 9.86
C ASP A 42 1.94 11.86 8.72
N ALA A 43 2.90 11.23 8.06
CA ALA A 43 2.61 10.25 7.00
C ALA A 43 1.90 9.01 7.55
N VAL A 44 2.37 8.49 8.67
CA VAL A 44 1.76 7.31 9.30
C VAL A 44 0.33 7.63 9.75
N ARG A 45 0.11 8.83 10.26
CA ARG A 45 -1.24 9.28 10.66
C ARG A 45 -2.20 9.27 9.48
N VAL A 46 -1.76 9.77 8.32
CA VAL A 46 -2.57 9.71 7.09
C VAL A 46 -2.96 8.28 6.75
N VAL A 47 -2.01 7.36 6.83
CA VAL A 47 -2.27 5.95 6.55
C VAL A 47 -3.29 5.37 7.53
N ARG A 48 -3.10 5.60 8.82
CA ARG A 48 -4.02 5.06 9.84
C ARG A 48 -5.42 5.64 9.75
N GLU A 49 -5.53 6.90 9.39
CA GLU A 49 -6.84 7.56 9.22
C GLU A 49 -7.54 7.17 7.92
N SER A 50 -6.85 6.52 6.99
CA SER A 50 -7.44 6.10 5.71
C SER A 50 -8.52 5.03 5.85
N GLY A 51 -8.49 4.27 6.93
CA GLY A 51 -9.40 3.14 7.13
C GLY A 51 -8.98 1.87 6.39
N LEU A 52 -7.94 1.91 5.57
CA LEU A 52 -7.44 0.72 4.88
C LEU A 52 -6.57 -0.11 5.81
N PRO A 53 -6.55 -1.44 5.64
CA PRO A 53 -5.63 -2.30 6.38
C PRO A 53 -4.19 -1.81 6.22
N ASN A 54 -3.46 -1.70 7.32
CA ASN A 54 -2.11 -1.17 7.28
C ASN A 54 -1.28 -1.67 8.45
N LYS A 55 0.03 -1.60 8.30
CA LYS A 55 0.99 -1.93 9.34
C LYS A 55 2.26 -1.12 9.12
N THR A 56 2.79 -0.55 10.20
CA THR A 56 4.04 0.20 10.16
C THR A 56 5.13 -0.59 10.85
N ASP A 57 6.21 -0.82 10.13
CA ASP A 57 7.43 -1.42 10.65
C ASP A 57 8.56 -0.38 10.67
N SER A 58 9.73 -0.80 11.12
CA SER A 58 10.90 0.06 11.22
C SER A 58 11.39 0.60 9.88
N MET A 59 11.14 -0.12 8.77
CA MET A 59 11.64 0.25 7.44
C MET A 59 10.52 0.72 6.52
N PHE A 60 9.34 0.12 6.62
CA PHE A 60 8.25 0.36 5.68
C PHE A 60 6.91 0.43 6.39
N THR A 61 5.99 1.17 5.76
CA THR A 61 4.57 1.08 6.06
C THR A 61 3.91 0.30 4.94
N VAL A 62 3.08 -0.68 5.30
CA VAL A 62 2.36 -1.53 4.36
C VAL A 62 0.88 -1.17 4.41
N ILE A 63 0.27 -1.05 3.24
CA ILE A 63 -1.14 -0.71 3.10
C ILE A 63 -1.76 -1.58 2.01
N GLU A 64 -3.01 -1.94 2.19
CA GLU A 64 -3.74 -2.77 1.24
C GLU A 64 -5.10 -2.19 0.93
N GLY A 65 -5.51 -2.28 -0.34
CA GLY A 65 -6.83 -1.87 -0.79
C GLY A 65 -7.29 -2.66 -2.00
N ASP A 66 -8.49 -2.34 -2.46
CA ASP A 66 -9.13 -3.05 -3.56
C ASP A 66 -8.78 -2.47 -4.93
N THR A 67 -8.29 -1.25 -5.00
CA THR A 67 -7.92 -0.61 -6.25
C THR A 67 -6.58 0.10 -6.12
N TRP A 68 -5.88 0.18 -7.24
CA TRP A 68 -4.64 0.95 -7.33
C TRP A 68 -4.85 2.41 -6.94
N ALA A 69 -5.91 3.03 -7.48
CA ALA A 69 -6.19 4.43 -7.24
C ALA A 69 -6.42 4.73 -5.76
N GLU A 70 -7.16 3.87 -5.08
CA GLU A 70 -7.44 4.01 -3.65
C GLU A 70 -6.17 3.98 -2.81
N VAL A 71 -5.33 2.98 -3.03
CA VAL A 71 -4.10 2.80 -2.26
C VAL A 71 -3.10 3.92 -2.58
N MET A 72 -2.92 4.23 -3.86
CA MET A 72 -1.96 5.25 -4.26
C MET A 72 -2.39 6.65 -3.85
N ALA A 73 -3.70 6.90 -3.71
CA ALA A 73 -4.18 8.17 -3.18
C ALA A 73 -3.76 8.37 -1.72
N VAL A 74 -3.77 7.31 -0.93
CA VAL A 74 -3.29 7.37 0.46
C VAL A 74 -1.78 7.59 0.49
N VAL A 75 -1.02 6.88 -0.33
CA VAL A 75 0.44 7.07 -0.44
C VAL A 75 0.76 8.50 -0.84
N GLN A 76 0.04 9.04 -1.80
CA GLN A 76 0.22 10.43 -2.23
C GLN A 76 0.01 11.42 -1.08
N ARG A 77 -1.08 11.27 -0.33
CA ARG A 77 -1.35 12.13 0.82
C ARG A 77 -0.29 12.01 1.90
N ALA A 78 0.23 10.80 2.11
CA ALA A 78 1.30 10.58 3.08
C ALA A 78 2.59 11.30 2.66
N VAL A 79 2.96 11.20 1.39
CA VAL A 79 4.13 11.91 0.85
C VAL A 79 3.93 13.43 0.95
N GLU A 80 2.75 13.92 0.60
CA GLU A 80 2.45 15.35 0.65
C GLU A 80 2.50 15.89 2.09
N ALA A 81 2.07 15.11 3.07
CA ALA A 81 2.15 15.49 4.48
C ALA A 81 3.60 15.72 4.92
N VAL A 82 4.51 14.86 4.47
CA VAL A 82 5.94 15.03 4.75
C VAL A 82 6.52 16.18 3.95
N ALA A 83 6.13 16.33 2.68
CA ALA A 83 6.60 17.40 1.81
C ALA A 83 6.21 18.79 2.32
N ALA A 84 5.13 18.90 3.09
CA ALA A 84 4.73 20.15 3.71
C ALA A 84 5.73 20.65 4.76
N ARG A 85 6.58 19.74 5.26
CA ARG A 85 7.53 20.06 6.35
C ARG A 85 8.99 19.78 5.99
N ALA A 86 9.28 19.41 4.76
CA ALA A 86 10.64 19.09 4.34
C ALA A 86 10.89 19.60 2.92
N PRO A 87 12.10 20.10 2.63
CA PRO A 87 12.42 20.58 1.27
C PRO A 87 12.57 19.45 0.25
N ARG A 88 12.79 18.23 0.75
CA ARG A 88 12.95 17.05 -0.12
C ARG A 88 12.41 15.82 0.57
N VAL A 89 11.70 15.00 -0.18
CA VAL A 89 11.19 13.72 0.31
C VAL A 89 11.69 12.62 -0.62
N SER A 90 12.32 11.61 -0.03
CA SER A 90 12.72 10.41 -0.77
C SER A 90 11.74 9.30 -0.44
N THR A 91 11.16 8.68 -1.45
CA THR A 91 10.14 7.65 -1.28
C THR A 91 10.53 6.39 -2.05
N VAL A 92 10.40 5.26 -1.38
CA VAL A 92 10.49 3.94 -2.01
C VAL A 92 9.10 3.33 -1.98
N ILE A 93 8.64 2.83 -3.11
CA ILE A 93 7.33 2.20 -3.22
C ILE A 93 7.50 0.85 -3.88
N LYS A 94 7.02 -0.19 -3.21
CA LYS A 94 6.92 -1.53 -3.78
C LYS A 94 5.45 -1.90 -3.80
N ALA A 95 4.92 -2.21 -4.97
CA ALA A 95 3.50 -2.51 -5.14
C ALA A 95 3.31 -3.91 -5.73
N ASP A 96 2.32 -4.61 -5.23
CA ASP A 96 1.90 -5.92 -5.72
C ASP A 96 0.41 -5.86 -6.03
N TRP A 97 0.08 -5.95 -7.31
CA TRP A 97 -1.29 -5.97 -7.80
C TRP A 97 -1.67 -7.40 -8.19
N ARG A 98 -2.71 -7.93 -7.57
CA ARG A 98 -3.10 -9.31 -7.80
C ARG A 98 -4.60 -9.45 -7.97
N ALA A 99 -5.03 -9.95 -9.13
CA ALA A 99 -6.43 -10.27 -9.38
C ALA A 99 -6.82 -11.54 -8.59
N GLY A 100 -8.05 -11.56 -8.09
CA GLY A 100 -8.58 -12.71 -7.38
C GLY A 100 -8.07 -12.87 -5.95
N ALA A 101 -7.30 -11.92 -5.44
CA ALA A 101 -6.77 -11.98 -4.08
C ALA A 101 -7.49 -11.01 -3.15
N ALA A 102 -7.45 -11.31 -1.88
CA ALA A 102 -7.91 -10.46 -0.80
C ALA A 102 -7.06 -10.75 0.42
N ASP A 103 -6.91 -9.75 1.28
CA ASP A 103 -6.15 -9.91 2.53
C ASP A 103 -4.72 -10.42 2.30
N ALA A 104 -4.07 -9.89 1.27
CA ALA A 104 -2.72 -10.32 0.89
C ALA A 104 -1.70 -10.08 1.99
N MET A 105 -1.87 -9.02 2.78
CA MET A 105 -0.98 -8.69 3.88
C MET A 105 -0.88 -9.85 4.89
N THR A 106 -2.01 -10.45 5.24
CA THR A 106 -2.08 -11.58 6.16
C THR A 106 -1.72 -12.89 5.45
N GLN A 107 -2.24 -13.11 4.25
CA GLN A 107 -2.09 -14.36 3.52
C GLN A 107 -0.64 -14.65 3.09
N LYS A 108 0.10 -13.63 2.73
CA LYS A 108 1.52 -13.81 2.37
C LYS A 108 2.33 -14.32 3.54
N VAL A 109 2.13 -13.76 4.71
CA VAL A 109 2.82 -14.19 5.95
C VAL A 109 2.33 -15.58 6.36
N ALA A 110 1.03 -15.81 6.32
CA ALA A 110 0.46 -17.12 6.67
C ALA A 110 0.99 -18.24 5.77
N SER A 111 1.18 -17.96 4.48
CA SER A 111 1.74 -18.92 3.54
C SER A 111 3.16 -19.32 3.94
N VAL A 112 4.00 -18.35 4.27
CA VAL A 112 5.36 -18.62 4.72
C VAL A 112 5.36 -19.42 6.03
N GLU A 113 4.51 -19.01 6.98
CA GLU A 113 4.43 -19.71 8.28
C GLU A 113 4.02 -21.17 8.14
N ARG A 114 3.14 -21.50 7.19
CA ARG A 114 2.78 -22.91 6.93
C ARG A 114 3.97 -23.73 6.54
N TYR A 115 4.83 -23.22 5.65
CA TYR A 115 6.04 -23.94 5.24
C TYR A 115 7.04 -24.08 6.37
N LEU A 116 7.14 -23.10 7.24
CA LEU A 116 8.01 -23.16 8.40
C LEU A 116 7.51 -24.17 9.45
N SER A 117 6.19 -24.25 9.63
CA SER A 117 5.58 -25.20 10.58
C SER A 117 5.73 -26.65 10.14
N ASP A 118 5.67 -26.91 8.83
CA ASP A 118 5.78 -28.26 8.26
C ASP A 118 7.22 -28.73 8.17
N GLY A 119 8.16 -27.83 8.29
CA GLY A 119 9.59 -28.13 8.29
C GLY A 119 10.11 -28.41 9.68
#